data_e4c939a3d2472e78a3296f257b4b99c4
#
_entry.id   e4c939a3d2472e78a3296f257b4b99c4
#
_cell.length_a   1.000
_cell.length_b   1.000
_cell.length_c   1.000
_cell.angle_alpha   90.00
_cell.angle_beta   90.00
_cell.angle_gamma   90.00
#
_symmetry.space_group_name_H-M   'P 1'
#
loop_
_entity.id
_entity.type
_entity.pdbx_description
1 polymer ?
#
loop_
_entity_poly.entity_id
_entity_poly.type
_entity_poly.pdbx_seq_one_letter_code
_entity_poly.pdbx_strand_id
1 'polypeptide(L)'
;MRPSLPALYRAFVAVGTFSVGGGLAAWIRREIVTKRGWIDDTQFLTDYALCQLVPGATNVNLAVFIGTELRGGPGALVALAGLMSVPVGVFLALGTLYFALDSGPAGYWVGIALAGMGASAVGMMLSIGLRLGRRNLRRATGIVIAALTAFVVGWERINLLLALAGLIPLSLALHWRRR
;
A
#
# COMPACT_ATOMS: atom_id res chain seq x y z
N MET A 1 12.47 25.15 2.95
CA MET A 1 11.34 26.14 2.88
C MET A 1 10.04 25.44 3.16
N ARG A 2 9.18 26.00 4.05
CA ARG A 2 7.88 25.37 4.35
C ARG A 2 6.88 25.67 3.24
N PRO A 3 6.37 24.69 2.50
CA PRO A 3 5.42 24.92 1.41
C PRO A 3 4.07 25.45 1.93
N SER A 4 3.31 26.16 1.09
CA SER A 4 1.92 26.49 1.41
C SER A 4 1.04 25.23 1.36
N LEU A 5 -0.07 25.20 2.11
CA LEU A 5 -1.00 24.06 2.09
C LEU A 5 -1.53 23.74 0.68
N PRO A 6 -1.91 24.73 -0.17
CA PRO A 6 -2.30 24.45 -1.54
C PRO A 6 -1.18 23.86 -2.40
N ALA A 7 0.07 24.28 -2.17
CA ALA A 7 1.22 23.73 -2.89
C ALA A 7 1.45 22.26 -2.48
N LEU A 8 1.31 21.96 -1.20
CA LEU A 8 1.39 20.59 -0.66
C LEU A 8 0.28 19.70 -1.24
N TYR A 9 -0.96 20.19 -1.26
CA TYR A 9 -2.08 19.48 -1.88
C TYR A 9 -1.79 19.12 -3.34
N ARG A 10 -1.41 20.12 -4.17
CA ARG A 10 -1.11 19.89 -5.59
C ARG A 10 0.03 18.90 -5.81
N ALA A 11 1.04 18.91 -4.94
CA ALA A 11 2.13 17.94 -5.01
C ALA A 11 1.63 16.51 -4.82
N PHE A 12 0.82 16.28 -3.79
CA PHE A 12 0.29 14.96 -3.52
C PHE A 12 -0.81 14.53 -4.49
N VAL A 13 -1.60 15.45 -5.05
CA VAL A 13 -2.49 15.16 -6.20
C VAL A 13 -1.68 14.67 -7.39
N ALA A 14 -0.58 15.34 -7.74
CA ALA A 14 0.28 14.87 -8.83
C ALA A 14 0.84 13.48 -8.57
N VAL A 15 1.29 13.20 -7.33
CA VAL A 15 1.72 11.85 -6.94
C VAL A 15 0.59 10.84 -7.10
N GLY A 16 -0.61 11.12 -6.58
CA GLY A 16 -1.77 10.22 -6.69
C GLY A 16 -2.20 9.95 -8.13
N THR A 17 -2.02 10.93 -9.03
CA THR A 17 -2.39 10.81 -10.44
C THR A 17 -1.39 9.96 -11.23
N PHE A 18 -0.09 10.19 -11.03
CA PHE A 18 0.94 9.58 -11.88
C PHE A 18 1.53 8.28 -11.33
N SER A 19 1.16 7.86 -10.13
CA SER A 19 1.70 6.65 -9.50
C SER A 19 1.01 5.34 -9.94
N VAL A 20 0.51 5.28 -11.15
CA VAL A 20 -0.14 4.10 -11.71
C VAL A 20 0.88 2.97 -11.90
N GLY A 21 0.53 1.75 -11.43
CA GLY A 21 1.36 0.56 -11.64
C GLY A 21 2.43 0.30 -10.58
N GLY A 22 2.48 1.05 -9.49
CA GLY A 22 3.43 0.85 -8.38
C GLY A 22 4.50 1.94 -8.32
N GLY A 23 5.39 1.85 -7.32
CA GLY A 23 6.46 2.84 -7.18
C GLY A 23 6.02 4.17 -6.57
N LEU A 24 4.92 4.19 -5.81
CA LEU A 24 4.38 5.41 -5.17
C LEU A 24 5.45 6.16 -4.36
N ALA A 25 6.31 5.44 -3.62
CA ALA A 25 7.42 6.05 -2.88
C ALA A 25 8.40 6.78 -3.83
N ALA A 26 8.70 6.22 -5.00
CA ALA A 26 9.56 6.86 -5.99
C ALA A 26 8.93 8.13 -6.57
N TRP A 27 7.61 8.15 -6.77
CA TRP A 27 6.89 9.35 -7.19
C TRP A 27 6.85 10.41 -6.11
N ILE A 28 6.65 10.05 -4.83
CA ILE A 28 6.75 10.98 -3.69
C ILE A 28 8.15 11.57 -3.65
N ARG A 29 9.21 10.73 -3.71
CA ARG A 29 10.61 11.19 -3.73
C ARG A 29 10.86 12.17 -4.88
N ARG A 30 10.45 11.81 -6.10
CA ARG A 30 10.61 12.68 -7.27
C ARG A 30 9.93 14.04 -7.08
N GLU A 31 8.68 14.06 -6.60
CA GLU A 31 7.91 15.30 -6.48
C GLU A 31 8.41 16.18 -5.31
N ILE A 32 8.75 15.57 -4.17
CA ILE A 32 9.06 16.29 -2.93
C ILE A 32 10.55 16.63 -2.82
N VAL A 33 11.43 15.69 -3.18
CA VAL A 33 12.89 15.86 -3.08
C VAL A 33 13.43 16.47 -4.37
N THR A 34 13.28 15.75 -5.49
CA THR A 34 13.97 16.13 -6.74
C THR A 34 13.40 17.39 -7.37
N LYS A 35 12.07 17.51 -7.44
CA LYS A 35 11.40 18.60 -8.16
C LYS A 35 11.21 19.86 -7.31
N ARG A 36 10.90 19.69 -6.02
CA ARG A 36 10.54 20.80 -5.13
C ARG A 36 11.59 21.11 -4.07
N GLY A 37 12.48 20.17 -3.76
CA GLY A 37 13.53 20.36 -2.77
C GLY A 37 13.00 20.70 -1.37
N TRP A 38 11.83 20.18 -0.98
CA TRP A 38 11.24 20.47 0.32
C TRP A 38 11.90 19.70 1.46
N ILE A 39 12.39 18.51 1.16
CA ILE A 39 13.24 17.70 2.04
C ILE A 39 14.42 17.17 1.25
N ASP A 40 15.50 16.82 1.91
CA ASP A 40 16.64 16.21 1.27
C ASP A 40 16.47 14.69 1.12
N ASP A 41 17.36 14.07 0.35
CA ASP A 41 17.27 12.65 0.04
C ASP A 41 17.55 11.75 1.25
N THR A 42 18.46 12.17 2.13
CA THR A 42 18.81 11.42 3.36
C THR A 42 17.63 11.41 4.32
N GLN A 43 16.98 12.55 4.48
CA GLN A 43 15.78 12.69 5.29
C GLN A 43 14.64 11.82 4.72
N PHE A 44 14.39 11.89 3.40
CA PHE A 44 13.37 11.06 2.75
C PHE A 44 13.57 9.56 3.00
N LEU A 45 14.82 9.07 2.90
CA LEU A 45 15.14 7.67 3.13
C LEU A 45 14.93 7.26 4.60
N THR A 46 15.25 8.14 5.53
CA THR A 46 15.02 7.94 6.97
C THR A 46 13.51 7.86 7.26
N ASP A 47 12.73 8.79 6.73
CA ASP A 47 11.27 8.85 6.89
C ASP A 47 10.60 7.62 6.29
N TYR A 48 11.05 7.20 5.12
CA TYR A 48 10.56 5.99 4.46
C TYR A 48 10.84 4.73 5.28
N ALA A 49 12.05 4.62 5.85
CA ALA A 49 12.41 3.50 6.72
C ALA A 49 11.56 3.47 8.00
N LEU A 50 11.31 4.62 8.63
CA LEU A 50 10.42 4.73 9.79
C LEU A 50 8.98 4.32 9.45
N CYS A 51 8.48 4.76 8.29
CA CYS A 51 7.13 4.40 7.84
C CYS A 51 6.96 2.89 7.57
N GLN A 52 8.04 2.16 7.26
CA GLN A 52 7.99 0.70 7.12
C GLN A 52 7.80 -0.04 8.44
N LEU A 53 8.13 0.57 9.57
CA LEU A 53 7.92 -0.01 10.91
C LEU A 53 6.47 0.14 11.38
N VAL A 54 5.73 1.10 10.82
CA VAL A 54 4.34 1.36 11.19
C VAL A 54 3.41 0.42 10.40
N PRO A 55 2.58 -0.39 11.07
CA PRO A 55 1.62 -1.25 10.39
C PRO A 55 0.66 -0.43 9.52
N GLY A 56 0.43 -0.86 8.28
CA GLY A 56 -0.50 -0.22 7.35
C GLY A 56 0.09 0.03 5.97
N ALA A 57 -0.54 0.90 5.20
CA ALA A 57 -0.09 1.25 3.85
C ALA A 57 1.11 2.21 3.93
N THR A 58 2.32 1.68 3.86
CA THR A 58 3.60 2.42 4.03
C THR A 58 3.64 3.73 3.25
N ASN A 59 3.14 3.75 2.01
CA ASN A 59 3.15 4.96 1.19
C ASN A 59 2.15 6.03 1.65
N VAL A 60 1.04 5.61 2.25
CA VAL A 60 0.07 6.54 2.86
C VAL A 60 0.66 7.09 4.15
N ASN A 61 1.28 6.23 4.97
CA ASN A 61 2.00 6.65 6.17
C ASN A 61 3.08 7.67 5.83
N LEU A 62 3.85 7.43 4.75
CA LEU A 62 4.89 8.35 4.27
C LEU A 62 4.31 9.72 3.85
N ALA A 63 3.20 9.75 3.15
CA ALA A 63 2.55 11.00 2.76
C ALA A 63 2.08 11.81 3.99
N VAL A 64 1.47 11.12 4.96
CA VAL A 64 1.03 11.71 6.24
C VAL A 64 2.23 12.21 7.03
N PHE A 65 3.30 11.42 7.12
CA PHE A 65 4.52 11.77 7.84
C PHE A 65 5.20 13.01 7.26
N ILE A 66 5.45 13.03 5.96
CA ILE A 66 6.01 14.21 5.24
C ILE A 66 5.10 15.42 5.40
N GLY A 67 3.79 15.25 5.27
CA GLY A 67 2.83 16.32 5.48
C GLY A 67 2.88 16.91 6.88
N THR A 68 3.03 16.04 7.90
CA THR A 68 3.16 16.44 9.30
C THR A 68 4.46 17.22 9.52
N GLU A 69 5.56 16.75 8.97
CA GLU A 69 6.86 17.38 9.12
C GLU A 69 6.92 18.78 8.48
N LEU A 70 6.34 18.92 7.30
CA LEU A 70 6.33 20.18 6.56
C LEU A 70 5.37 21.23 7.15
N ARG A 71 4.19 20.82 7.65
CA ARG A 71 3.13 21.74 8.07
C ARG A 71 2.31 21.28 9.29
N GLY A 72 2.80 20.30 10.05
CA GLY A 72 2.08 19.77 11.22
C GLY A 72 0.78 19.05 10.84
N GLY A 73 -0.16 18.97 11.76
CA GLY A 73 -1.44 18.28 11.56
C GLY A 73 -2.22 18.69 10.30
N PRO A 74 -2.40 19.99 10.02
CA PRO A 74 -3.02 20.43 8.76
C PRO A 74 -2.28 19.94 7.52
N GLY A 75 -0.94 19.86 7.56
CA GLY A 75 -0.13 19.31 6.47
C GLY A 75 -0.38 17.83 6.24
N ALA A 76 -0.52 17.05 7.30
CA ALA A 76 -0.86 15.63 7.23
C ALA A 76 -2.19 15.40 6.51
N LEU A 77 -3.23 16.11 6.92
CA LEU A 77 -4.58 16.00 6.33
C LEU A 77 -4.57 16.41 4.85
N VAL A 78 -3.89 17.50 4.53
CA VAL A 78 -3.80 18.02 3.15
C VAL A 78 -2.99 17.07 2.26
N ALA A 79 -1.91 16.48 2.75
CA ALA A 79 -1.12 15.50 2.01
C ALA A 79 -1.93 14.22 1.74
N LEU A 80 -2.63 13.71 2.75
CA LEU A 80 -3.51 12.56 2.61
C LEU A 80 -4.65 12.83 1.62
N ALA A 81 -5.35 13.95 1.80
CA ALA A 81 -6.44 14.35 0.91
C ALA A 81 -5.96 14.51 -0.54
N GLY A 82 -4.80 15.13 -0.76
CA GLY A 82 -4.21 15.26 -2.09
C GLY A 82 -3.88 13.91 -2.71
N LEU A 83 -3.25 13.02 -1.95
CA LEU A 83 -2.88 11.68 -2.43
C LEU A 83 -4.11 10.85 -2.80
N MET A 84 -5.19 10.94 -2.02
CA MET A 84 -6.39 10.13 -2.20
C MET A 84 -7.42 10.71 -3.18
N SER A 85 -7.38 12.03 -3.46
CA SER A 85 -8.43 12.70 -4.24
C SER A 85 -8.65 12.10 -5.62
N VAL A 86 -7.58 11.84 -6.37
CA VAL A 86 -7.71 11.28 -7.74
C VAL A 86 -8.08 9.78 -7.71
N PRO A 87 -7.41 8.90 -6.95
CA PRO A 87 -7.81 7.51 -6.86
C PRO A 87 -9.25 7.31 -6.39
N VAL A 88 -9.68 8.05 -5.36
CA VAL A 88 -11.07 7.99 -4.86
C VAL A 88 -12.05 8.53 -5.88
N GLY A 89 -11.74 9.65 -6.54
CA GLY A 89 -12.58 10.22 -7.60
C GLY A 89 -12.77 9.26 -8.77
N VAL A 90 -11.69 8.63 -9.24
CA VAL A 90 -11.75 7.61 -10.30
C VAL A 90 -12.57 6.40 -9.86
N PHE A 91 -12.34 5.92 -8.63
CA PHE A 91 -13.09 4.78 -8.10
C PHE A 91 -14.61 5.07 -8.03
N LEU A 92 -14.98 6.26 -7.54
CA LEU A 92 -16.38 6.67 -7.47
C LEU A 92 -16.99 6.83 -8.87
N ALA A 93 -16.28 7.44 -9.80
CA ALA A 93 -16.73 7.60 -11.18
C ALA A 93 -16.95 6.25 -11.88
N LEU A 94 -16.01 5.32 -11.71
CA LEU A 94 -16.16 3.97 -12.26
C LEU A 94 -17.30 3.19 -11.59
N GLY A 95 -17.48 3.35 -10.27
CA GLY A 95 -18.58 2.74 -9.53
C GLY A 95 -19.94 3.25 -9.99
N THR A 96 -20.11 4.57 -10.11
CA THR A 96 -21.37 5.15 -10.61
C THR A 96 -21.65 4.75 -12.05
N LEU A 97 -20.63 4.71 -12.91
CA LEU A 97 -20.75 4.22 -14.28
C LEU A 97 -21.18 2.75 -14.34
N TYR A 98 -20.57 1.92 -13.48
CA TYR A 98 -20.94 0.50 -13.39
C TYR A 98 -22.43 0.33 -13.04
N PHE A 99 -22.91 0.99 -11.99
CA PHE A 99 -24.32 0.91 -11.60
C PHE A 99 -25.29 1.48 -12.65
N ALA A 100 -24.87 2.51 -13.39
CA ALA A 100 -25.66 3.07 -14.47
C ALA A 100 -25.80 2.12 -15.68
N LEU A 101 -24.79 1.26 -15.89
CA LEU A 101 -24.75 0.30 -17.02
C LEU A 101 -25.28 -1.09 -16.66
N ASP A 102 -25.49 -1.40 -15.37
CA ASP A 102 -25.82 -2.75 -14.88
C ASP A 102 -27.11 -3.32 -15.48
N SER A 103 -28.07 -2.47 -15.90
CA SER A 103 -29.36 -2.86 -16.45
C SER A 103 -29.35 -3.22 -17.94
N GLY A 104 -28.18 -3.30 -18.62
CA GLY A 104 -28.09 -3.50 -20.06
C GLY A 104 -26.96 -4.43 -20.51
N PRO A 105 -26.86 -4.73 -21.80
CA PRO A 105 -25.84 -5.57 -22.39
C PRO A 105 -24.41 -5.03 -22.10
N ALA A 106 -24.26 -3.72 -21.91
CA ALA A 106 -23.00 -3.08 -21.57
C ALA A 106 -22.54 -3.47 -20.14
N GLY A 107 -23.46 -3.63 -19.19
CA GLY A 107 -23.14 -4.05 -17.80
C GLY A 107 -22.49 -5.43 -17.75
N TYR A 108 -22.94 -6.36 -18.57
CA TYR A 108 -22.34 -7.69 -18.69
C TYR A 108 -20.85 -7.62 -19.06
N TRP A 109 -20.49 -6.83 -20.08
CA TRP A 109 -19.09 -6.68 -20.51
C TRP A 109 -18.24 -5.93 -19.48
N VAL A 110 -18.79 -4.93 -18.83
CA VAL A 110 -18.11 -4.21 -17.75
C VAL A 110 -17.87 -5.14 -16.56
N GLY A 111 -18.83 -5.99 -16.20
CA GLY A 111 -18.68 -7.00 -15.16
C GLY A 111 -17.54 -7.98 -15.45
N ILE A 112 -17.44 -8.49 -16.68
CA ILE A 112 -16.33 -9.37 -17.11
C ILE A 112 -15.00 -8.64 -17.02
N ALA A 113 -14.92 -7.38 -17.48
CA ALA A 113 -13.70 -6.60 -17.41
C ALA A 113 -13.23 -6.37 -15.96
N LEU A 114 -14.15 -6.02 -15.05
CA LEU A 114 -13.86 -5.84 -13.63
C LEU A 114 -13.43 -7.16 -12.97
N ALA A 115 -14.07 -8.28 -13.31
CA ALA A 115 -13.66 -9.60 -12.82
C ALA A 115 -12.25 -9.96 -13.30
N GLY A 116 -11.92 -9.66 -14.58
CA GLY A 116 -10.57 -9.84 -15.11
C GLY A 116 -9.52 -8.97 -14.42
N MET A 117 -9.85 -7.71 -14.13
CA MET A 117 -8.97 -6.81 -13.35
C MET A 117 -8.76 -7.35 -11.93
N GLY A 118 -9.82 -7.83 -11.26
CA GLY A 118 -9.74 -8.44 -9.94
C GLY A 118 -8.84 -9.68 -9.94
N ALA A 119 -9.01 -10.58 -10.90
CA ALA A 119 -8.16 -11.77 -11.05
C ALA A 119 -6.69 -11.39 -11.30
N SER A 120 -6.43 -10.36 -12.12
CA SER A 120 -5.08 -9.85 -12.36
C SER A 120 -4.43 -9.26 -11.10
N ALA A 121 -5.18 -8.54 -10.28
CA ALA A 121 -4.72 -8.00 -9.00
C ALA A 121 -4.34 -9.12 -8.03
N VAL A 122 -5.15 -10.17 -7.93
CA VAL A 122 -4.85 -11.36 -7.11
C VAL A 122 -3.59 -12.05 -7.62
N GLY A 123 -3.46 -12.23 -8.95
CA GLY A 123 -2.26 -12.81 -9.56
C GLY A 123 -0.99 -12.01 -9.26
N MET A 124 -1.07 -10.69 -9.28
CA MET A 124 0.04 -9.80 -8.93
C MET A 124 0.42 -9.91 -7.46
N MET A 125 -0.54 -9.92 -6.53
CA MET A 125 -0.29 -10.14 -5.10
C MET A 125 0.35 -11.50 -4.83
N LEU A 126 -0.15 -12.56 -5.48
CA LEU A 126 0.43 -13.89 -5.38
C LEU A 126 1.87 -13.93 -5.90
N SER A 127 2.14 -13.30 -7.04
CA SER A 127 3.50 -13.20 -7.60
C SER A 127 4.46 -12.49 -6.64
N ILE A 128 4.06 -11.39 -6.02
CA ILE A 128 4.85 -10.67 -5.02
C ILE A 128 5.07 -11.56 -3.79
N GLY A 129 4.01 -12.21 -3.29
CA GLY A 129 4.10 -13.15 -2.17
C GLY A 129 5.08 -14.29 -2.44
N LEU A 130 5.02 -14.90 -3.62
CA LEU A 130 5.96 -15.95 -4.03
C LEU A 130 7.40 -15.45 -4.18
N ARG A 131 7.61 -14.24 -4.73
CA ARG A 131 8.96 -13.64 -4.83
C ARG A 131 9.57 -13.36 -3.47
N LEU A 132 8.82 -12.76 -2.55
CA LEU A 132 9.27 -12.50 -1.19
C LEU A 132 9.45 -13.80 -0.40
N GLY A 133 8.56 -14.77 -0.61
CA GLY A 133 8.58 -16.09 0.02
C GLY A 133 9.77 -16.95 -0.42
N ARG A 134 10.22 -16.87 -1.67
CA ARG A 134 11.28 -17.74 -2.23
C ARG A 134 12.55 -17.80 -1.38
N ARG A 135 12.90 -16.73 -0.68
CA ARG A 135 14.08 -16.69 0.20
C ARG A 135 13.86 -17.44 1.51
N ASN A 136 12.63 -17.42 2.04
CA ASN A 136 12.24 -18.09 3.28
C ASN A 136 11.75 -19.52 3.06
N LEU A 137 11.14 -19.82 1.89
CA LEU A 137 10.63 -21.14 1.50
C LEU A 137 11.74 -22.15 1.14
N ARG A 138 13.00 -21.75 1.14
CA ARG A 138 14.14 -22.69 1.03
C ARG A 138 14.33 -23.56 2.28
N ARG A 139 13.73 -23.21 3.41
CA ARG A 139 13.77 -24.01 4.64
C ARG A 139 12.41 -24.66 4.89
N ALA A 140 12.40 -25.95 5.20
CA ALA A 140 11.16 -26.70 5.50
C ALA A 140 10.30 -25.98 6.56
N THR A 141 10.93 -25.41 7.59
CA THR A 141 10.25 -24.58 8.61
C THR A 141 9.51 -23.38 8.02
N GLY A 142 10.08 -22.70 7.03
CA GLY A 142 9.42 -21.57 6.35
C GLY A 142 8.18 -22.01 5.57
N ILE A 143 8.24 -23.15 4.91
CA ILE A 143 7.10 -23.74 4.17
C ILE A 143 5.97 -24.09 5.13
N VAL A 144 6.29 -24.75 6.25
CA VAL A 144 5.30 -25.14 7.25
C VAL A 144 4.61 -23.92 7.87
N ILE A 145 5.37 -22.88 8.24
CA ILE A 145 4.81 -21.65 8.80
C ILE A 145 3.93 -20.93 7.77
N ALA A 146 4.37 -20.84 6.51
CA ALA A 146 3.59 -20.21 5.43
C ALA A 146 2.28 -20.98 5.15
N ALA A 147 2.34 -22.32 5.10
CA ALA A 147 1.18 -23.16 4.90
C ALA A 147 0.19 -23.06 6.09
N LEU A 148 0.72 -23.06 7.33
CA LEU A 148 -0.09 -22.91 8.54
C LEU A 148 -0.78 -21.53 8.57
N THR A 149 -0.04 -20.47 8.21
CA THR A 149 -0.60 -19.11 8.11
C THR A 149 -1.70 -19.04 7.07
N ALA A 150 -1.46 -19.60 5.89
CA ALA A 150 -2.43 -19.62 4.81
C ALA A 150 -3.69 -20.41 5.20
N PHE A 151 -3.54 -21.53 5.92
CA PHE A 151 -4.65 -22.33 6.41
C PHE A 151 -5.46 -21.58 7.48
N VAL A 152 -4.79 -21.04 8.51
CA VAL A 152 -5.45 -20.34 9.63
C VAL A 152 -6.18 -19.08 9.16
N VAL A 153 -5.56 -18.30 8.29
CA VAL A 153 -6.16 -17.04 7.81
C VAL A 153 -7.19 -17.31 6.70
N GLY A 154 -6.90 -18.27 5.80
CA GLY A 154 -7.75 -18.54 4.63
C GLY A 154 -8.98 -19.38 4.95
N TRP A 155 -8.86 -20.39 5.81
CA TRP A 155 -9.94 -21.31 6.12
C TRP A 155 -10.75 -20.88 7.34
N GLU A 156 -10.07 -20.59 8.46
CA GLU A 156 -10.72 -20.23 9.74
C GLU A 156 -11.18 -18.76 9.77
N ARG A 157 -10.83 -17.95 8.76
CA ARG A 157 -11.16 -16.51 8.68
C ARG A 157 -10.82 -15.72 9.95
N ILE A 158 -9.82 -16.20 10.72
CA ILE A 158 -9.35 -15.54 11.94
C ILE A 158 -8.74 -14.19 11.57
N ASN A 159 -8.97 -13.20 12.41
CA ASN A 159 -8.41 -11.87 12.22
C ASN A 159 -6.88 -11.97 12.09
N LEU A 160 -6.34 -11.39 11.00
CA LEU A 160 -4.91 -11.43 10.65
C LEU A 160 -4.02 -11.00 11.83
N LEU A 161 -4.45 -10.04 12.64
CA LEU A 161 -3.71 -9.57 13.82
C LEU A 161 -3.57 -10.65 14.88
N LEU A 162 -4.62 -11.45 15.14
CA LEU A 162 -4.57 -12.56 16.09
C LEU A 162 -3.70 -13.69 15.56
N ALA A 163 -3.79 -14.01 14.28
CA ALA A 163 -2.94 -15.00 13.64
C ALA A 163 -1.45 -14.59 13.72
N LEU A 164 -1.12 -13.33 13.46
CA LEU A 164 0.25 -12.82 13.59
C LEU A 164 0.73 -12.81 15.03
N ALA A 165 -0.10 -12.41 16.00
CA ALA A 165 0.25 -12.42 17.42
C ALA A 165 0.59 -13.82 17.95
N GLY A 166 -0.02 -14.87 17.40
CA GLY A 166 0.31 -16.27 17.74
C GLY A 166 1.50 -16.82 16.97
N LEU A 167 1.60 -16.53 15.67
CA LEU A 167 2.61 -17.12 14.79
C LEU A 167 4.00 -16.47 14.93
N ILE A 168 4.07 -15.17 15.29
CA ILE A 168 5.36 -14.49 15.49
C ILE A 168 6.13 -15.09 16.66
N PRO A 169 5.57 -15.23 17.89
CA PRO A 169 6.29 -15.85 19.00
C PRO A 169 6.64 -17.32 18.72
N LEU A 170 5.76 -18.06 18.06
CA LEU A 170 6.02 -19.44 17.66
C LEU A 170 7.21 -19.54 16.71
N SER A 171 7.27 -18.66 15.71
CA SER A 171 8.38 -18.57 14.77
C SER A 171 9.71 -18.22 15.45
N LEU A 172 9.68 -17.27 16.39
CA LEU A 172 10.84 -16.88 17.19
C LEU A 172 11.33 -18.03 18.09
N ALA A 173 10.44 -18.73 18.78
CA ALA A 173 10.75 -19.87 19.63
C ALA A 173 11.40 -21.03 18.85
N LEU A 174 10.88 -21.31 17.63
CA LEU A 174 11.44 -22.32 16.73
C LEU A 174 12.82 -21.96 16.17
N HIS A 175 13.09 -20.68 16.00
CA HIS A 175 14.41 -20.20 15.52
C HIS A 175 15.44 -20.12 16.64
N TRP A 176 15.04 -19.77 17.87
CA TRP A 176 15.94 -19.66 19.03
C TRP A 176 16.50 -21.02 19.46
N ARG A 177 15.71 -22.09 19.31
CA ARG A 177 16.18 -23.46 19.63
C ARG A 177 17.23 -24.02 18.65
N ARG A 178 17.51 -23.31 17.54
CA ARG A 178 18.46 -23.76 16.51
C ARG A 178 19.74 -22.95 16.44
N ARG A 179 19.99 -22.03 17.37
CA ARG A 179 21.30 -21.43 17.65
C ARG A 179 21.94 -22.08 18.85
#